data_4c552b1b7059d6270baf0edcf184936b
#
_entry.id   4c552b1b7059d6270baf0edcf184936b
#
_cell.length_a   1.000
_cell.length_b   1.000
_cell.length_c   1.000
_cell.angle_alpha   90.00
_cell.angle_beta   90.00
_cell.angle_gamma   90.00
#
_symmetry.space_group_name_H-M   'P 1'
#
loop_
_entity.id
_entity.type
_entity.pdbx_description
1 polymer ?
#
loop_
_entity_poly.entity_id
_entity_poly.type
_entity_poly.pdbx_seq_one_letter_code
_entity_poly.pdbx_strand_id
1 'polypeptide(L)'
;MPFRVTFFAAHAIICIIMVYLEKEEQILEFLHLNATFGRLEQHELHLHSGLNLICAPNESGKSTWGSFICAMLYGLSTRDRGLMADKNRFAPWSGAAMQGRMDILSDGRALTLQRDTRRANAPMGNFSCTYTGTGTPVEGITAQNAGEQLLGVPRDVWERSAFIGQNALAVSQSAELERRISSLITTGEEDASFTESYERLKKQLNRRKHNKTGQIPVLERDIAQLHQSLQELDALEQQARQAQEEVSALTQRVDGLRHQAAQQQAQIRQERINAWHRAARTAEEAQRRADILAGAAAPLPDDA
;
A
#
# COMPACT_ATOMS: atom_id res chain seq x y z
N MET A 1 -39.31 22.62 14.85
CA MET A 1 -39.34 23.97 15.52
C MET A 1 -38.48 24.92 14.73
N PRO A 2 -38.93 26.17 14.45
CA PRO A 2 -38.19 27.08 13.58
C PRO A 2 -36.93 27.61 14.26
N PHE A 3 -35.84 27.61 13.52
CA PHE A 3 -34.57 28.23 13.91
C PHE A 3 -34.74 29.71 14.19
N ARG A 4 -34.39 30.18 15.37
CA ARG A 4 -34.25 31.59 15.67
C ARG A 4 -32.77 31.97 15.70
N VAL A 5 -32.29 32.59 14.65
CA VAL A 5 -30.98 33.25 14.62
C VAL A 5 -31.17 34.68 15.11
N THR A 6 -30.60 35.06 16.24
CA THR A 6 -30.63 36.42 16.73
C THR A 6 -29.27 37.08 16.45
N PHE A 7 -29.24 38.04 15.56
CA PHE A 7 -28.04 38.85 15.29
C PHE A 7 -28.06 40.09 16.20
N PHE A 8 -27.00 40.31 16.96
CA PHE A 8 -26.71 41.62 17.58
C PHE A 8 -25.53 42.27 16.85
N ALA A 9 -25.79 43.46 16.31
CA ALA A 9 -24.80 44.29 15.65
C ALA A 9 -23.97 45.03 16.72
N ALA A 10 -22.67 44.84 16.69
CA ALA A 10 -21.55 45.65 17.10
C ALA A 10 -20.29 44.86 17.57
N HIS A 11 -20.41 43.59 17.85
CA HIS A 11 -19.24 42.70 18.05
C HIS A 11 -19.52 41.42 17.28
N ALA A 12 -18.63 41.07 16.36
CA ALA A 12 -18.85 39.89 15.52
C ALA A 12 -19.00 38.65 16.40
N ILE A 13 -20.23 38.21 16.60
CA ILE A 13 -20.60 37.01 17.35
C ILE A 13 -20.67 35.88 16.33
N ILE A 14 -19.87 34.85 16.48
CA ILE A 14 -20.07 33.62 15.72
C ILE A 14 -20.91 32.70 16.58
N CYS A 15 -22.14 32.46 16.11
CA CYS A 15 -22.99 31.41 16.63
C CYS A 15 -22.66 30.15 15.90
N ILE A 16 -22.00 29.19 16.57
CA ILE A 16 -21.87 27.84 16.02
C ILE A 16 -23.18 27.15 16.32
N ILE A 17 -24.01 27.04 15.28
CA ILE A 17 -25.31 26.35 15.38
C ILE A 17 -25.02 24.86 15.39
N MET A 18 -25.43 24.19 16.46
CA MET A 18 -25.50 22.74 16.46
C MET A 18 -26.60 22.33 15.49
N VAL A 19 -26.24 21.56 14.49
CA VAL A 19 -27.20 21.04 13.53
C VAL A 19 -27.90 19.83 14.13
N TYR A 20 -29.12 20.04 14.62
CA TYR A 20 -30.07 18.96 14.73
C TYR A 20 -30.59 18.67 13.32
N LEU A 21 -29.97 17.76 12.61
CA LEU A 21 -30.58 17.13 11.44
C LEU A 21 -31.47 16.04 11.98
N GLU A 22 -32.77 16.34 12.14
CA GLU A 22 -33.81 15.33 12.28
C GLU A 22 -33.92 14.55 10.96
N LYS A 23 -33.01 13.63 10.76
CA LYS A 23 -33.21 12.48 9.90
C LYS A 23 -32.85 11.30 10.73
N GLU A 24 -33.86 10.61 11.29
CA GLU A 24 -33.73 9.37 12.05
C GLU A 24 -32.35 9.25 12.79
N GLU A 25 -32.23 10.07 13.88
CA GLU A 25 -31.26 9.85 14.97
C GLU A 25 -29.76 10.04 14.73
N GLN A 26 -29.28 10.69 13.69
CA GLN A 26 -27.86 11.06 13.66
C GLN A 26 -27.62 12.42 14.35
N ILE A 27 -27.29 12.37 15.63
CA ILE A 27 -26.91 13.57 16.40
C ILE A 27 -25.37 13.65 16.41
N LEU A 28 -24.82 14.68 15.77
CA LEU A 28 -23.41 15.01 15.88
C LEU A 28 -23.22 16.20 16.83
N GLU A 29 -22.47 16.02 17.90
CA GLU A 29 -22.10 17.08 18.83
C GLU A 29 -20.57 17.28 18.82
N PHE A 30 -20.15 18.55 18.72
CA PHE A 30 -18.75 18.91 18.90
C PHE A 30 -18.50 19.17 20.39
N LEU A 31 -17.52 18.48 20.97
CA LEU A 31 -17.23 18.54 22.40
C LEU A 31 -15.98 19.38 22.70
N HIS A 32 -14.87 19.03 22.07
CA HIS A 32 -13.59 19.66 22.31
C HIS A 32 -12.83 19.80 21.02
N LEU A 33 -12.25 20.97 20.82
CA LEU A 33 -11.45 21.32 19.64
C LEU A 33 -10.10 21.85 20.10
N ASN A 34 -9.03 21.36 19.52
CA ASN A 34 -7.67 21.89 19.67
C ASN A 34 -7.11 22.19 18.31
N ALA A 35 -6.64 23.43 18.07
CA ALA A 35 -6.29 23.91 16.76
C ALA A 35 -4.95 24.67 16.72
N THR A 36 -4.12 24.31 15.74
CA THR A 36 -3.06 25.15 15.21
C THR A 36 -3.40 25.42 13.74
N PHE A 37 -4.15 26.50 13.48
CA PHE A 37 -4.77 26.77 12.19
C PHE A 37 -5.03 28.27 12.02
N GLY A 38 -4.44 28.88 11.01
CA GLY A 38 -4.53 30.32 10.81
C GLY A 38 -3.99 31.10 12.01
N ARG A 39 -4.87 31.87 12.65
CA ARG A 39 -4.53 32.64 13.86
C ARG A 39 -4.60 31.81 15.15
N LEU A 40 -5.16 30.62 15.11
CA LEU A 40 -5.25 29.72 16.26
C LEU A 40 -3.91 28.98 16.41
N GLU A 41 -3.21 29.19 17.49
CA GLU A 41 -1.96 28.52 17.83
C GLU A 41 -2.13 27.75 19.13
N GLN A 42 -2.30 26.44 19.04
CA GLN A 42 -2.58 25.56 20.18
C GLN A 42 -3.77 26.02 21.04
N HIS A 43 -4.76 26.65 20.37
CA HIS A 43 -5.96 27.11 21.04
C HIS A 43 -6.94 25.95 21.24
N GLU A 44 -7.57 25.96 22.40
CA GLU A 44 -8.60 24.99 22.77
C GLU A 44 -9.96 25.67 22.85
N LEU A 45 -10.99 24.94 22.45
CA LEU A 45 -12.38 25.37 22.56
C LEU A 45 -13.21 24.20 23.07
N HIS A 46 -13.83 24.40 24.21
CA HIS A 46 -14.78 23.47 24.81
C HIS A 46 -16.19 23.91 24.49
N LEU A 47 -16.99 22.99 23.98
CA LEU A 47 -18.39 23.21 23.63
C LEU A 47 -19.28 22.31 24.50
N HIS A 48 -20.50 22.79 24.74
CA HIS A 48 -21.51 22.08 25.51
C HIS A 48 -22.70 21.77 24.62
N SER A 49 -23.51 20.82 25.02
CA SER A 49 -24.77 20.51 24.35
C SER A 49 -25.65 21.76 24.26
N GLY A 50 -26.29 22.03 23.12
CA GLY A 50 -27.15 23.17 22.89
C GLY A 50 -26.44 24.38 22.28
N LEU A 51 -26.86 25.60 22.63
CA LEU A 51 -26.34 26.83 22.03
C LEU A 51 -25.05 27.28 22.71
N ASN A 52 -23.98 27.38 21.92
CA ASN A 52 -22.69 27.92 22.36
C ASN A 52 -22.48 29.31 21.75
N LEU A 53 -22.20 30.30 22.60
CA LEU A 53 -21.95 31.68 22.20
C LEU A 53 -20.48 32.03 22.42
N ILE A 54 -19.74 32.26 21.34
CA ILE A 54 -18.33 32.62 21.38
C ILE A 54 -18.20 34.13 21.19
N CYS A 55 -17.91 34.83 22.29
CA CYS A 55 -17.68 36.28 22.29
C CYS A 55 -16.19 36.57 22.45
N ALA A 56 -15.61 37.29 21.50
CA ALA A 56 -14.22 37.71 21.59
C ALA A 56 -14.00 38.96 20.70
N PRO A 57 -12.93 39.75 20.91
CA PRO A 57 -12.61 40.93 20.10
C PRO A 57 -12.49 40.63 18.60
N ASN A 58 -12.54 41.64 17.74
CA ASN A 58 -12.26 41.44 16.32
C ASN A 58 -10.86 40.86 16.15
N GLU A 59 -10.70 40.08 15.09
CA GLU A 59 -9.45 39.40 14.75
C GLU A 59 -8.95 38.35 15.76
N SER A 60 -9.74 37.95 16.75
CA SER A 60 -9.39 36.94 17.74
C SER A 60 -9.44 35.49 17.23
N GLY A 61 -9.76 35.25 15.94
CA GLY A 61 -9.87 33.92 15.39
C GLY A 61 -11.26 33.27 15.42
N LYS A 62 -12.32 34.02 15.77
CA LYS A 62 -13.72 33.48 15.80
C LYS A 62 -14.12 32.80 14.48
N SER A 63 -13.94 33.49 13.35
CA SER A 63 -14.23 32.92 12.02
C SER A 63 -13.30 31.80 11.65
N THR A 64 -12.09 31.78 12.22
CA THR A 64 -11.12 30.72 11.99
C THR A 64 -11.58 29.40 12.59
N TRP A 65 -12.29 29.41 13.72
CA TRP A 65 -12.87 28.19 14.31
C TRP A 65 -13.88 27.53 13.37
N GLY A 66 -14.76 28.29 12.73
CA GLY A 66 -15.70 27.71 11.76
C GLY A 66 -15.00 27.10 10.56
N SER A 67 -13.99 27.79 10.00
CA SER A 67 -13.17 27.25 8.92
C SER A 67 -12.33 26.03 9.34
N PHE A 68 -11.90 26.01 10.61
CA PHE A 68 -11.21 24.88 11.20
C PHE A 68 -12.11 23.63 11.28
N ILE A 69 -13.35 23.78 11.77
CA ILE A 69 -14.33 22.69 11.81
C ILE A 69 -14.55 22.13 10.40
N CYS A 70 -14.76 23.02 9.41
CA CYS A 70 -14.89 22.61 8.02
C CYS A 70 -13.65 21.85 7.52
N ALA A 71 -12.44 22.34 7.82
CA ALA A 71 -11.19 21.68 7.47
C ALA A 71 -11.01 20.34 8.16
N MET A 72 -11.45 20.20 9.41
CA MET A 72 -11.41 18.92 10.13
C MET A 72 -12.34 17.87 9.52
N LEU A 73 -13.52 18.26 9.09
CA LEU A 73 -14.52 17.36 8.49
C LEU A 73 -14.20 17.01 7.03
N TYR A 74 -13.95 18.02 6.20
CA TYR A 74 -13.84 17.86 4.74
C TYR A 74 -12.42 18.01 4.18
N GLY A 75 -11.45 18.40 5.03
CA GLY A 75 -10.09 18.70 4.59
C GLY A 75 -9.96 20.06 3.92
N LEU A 76 -8.74 20.38 3.47
CA LEU A 76 -8.43 21.60 2.73
C LEU A 76 -8.25 21.31 1.24
N SER A 77 -8.74 22.23 0.37
CA SER A 77 -8.45 22.15 -1.06
C SER A 77 -6.96 22.41 -1.30
N THR A 78 -6.29 21.43 -1.92
CA THR A 78 -4.88 21.55 -2.34
C THR A 78 -4.73 21.96 -3.79
N ARG A 79 -5.84 21.95 -4.57
CA ARG A 79 -5.85 22.27 -6.00
C ARG A 79 -5.73 23.77 -6.27
N ASP A 80 -6.30 24.58 -5.39
CA ASP A 80 -6.30 26.02 -5.57
C ASP A 80 -4.90 26.60 -5.36
N ARG A 81 -4.52 27.52 -6.25
CA ARG A 81 -3.24 28.21 -6.23
C ARG A 81 -3.49 29.71 -6.09
N GLY A 82 -2.84 30.34 -5.16
CA GLY A 82 -2.97 31.78 -4.92
C GLY A 82 -2.96 32.11 -3.43
N LEU A 83 -2.83 33.40 -3.10
CA LEU A 83 -2.79 33.85 -1.71
C LEU A 83 -4.11 33.56 -0.97
N MET A 84 -5.23 33.59 -1.69
CA MET A 84 -6.56 33.35 -1.12
C MET A 84 -6.95 31.87 -1.04
N ALA A 85 -6.12 30.94 -1.55
CA ALA A 85 -6.36 29.52 -1.37
C ALA A 85 -6.33 29.15 0.12
N ASP A 86 -7.25 28.31 0.57
CA ASP A 86 -7.43 27.97 1.99
C ASP A 86 -6.12 27.51 2.66
N LYS A 87 -5.29 26.76 1.96
CA LYS A 87 -3.98 26.30 2.44
C LYS A 87 -3.00 27.44 2.77
N ASN A 88 -3.10 28.59 2.07
CA ASN A 88 -2.25 29.74 2.30
C ASN A 88 -2.91 30.72 3.27
N ARG A 89 -4.23 30.92 3.14
CA ARG A 89 -5.02 31.79 3.99
C ARG A 89 -5.01 31.37 5.45
N PHE A 90 -5.04 30.06 5.70
CA PHE A 90 -5.06 29.50 7.05
C PHE A 90 -3.70 28.95 7.50
N ALA A 91 -2.60 29.29 6.80
CA ALA A 91 -1.26 28.98 7.29
C ALA A 91 -1.02 29.71 8.62
N PRO A 92 -0.56 29.01 9.69
CA PRO A 92 -0.23 29.64 10.96
C PRO A 92 0.84 30.72 10.78
N TRP A 93 0.63 31.87 11.43
CA TRP A 93 1.54 33.02 11.29
C TRP A 93 2.91 32.76 11.89
N SER A 94 2.98 31.85 12.85
CA SER A 94 4.25 31.37 13.43
C SER A 94 5.08 30.49 12.49
N GLY A 95 4.52 30.07 11.33
CA GLY A 95 5.13 29.08 10.47
C GLY A 95 5.00 27.62 10.97
N ALA A 96 4.27 27.41 12.06
CA ALA A 96 4.00 26.07 12.56
C ALA A 96 3.18 25.24 11.55
N ALA A 97 3.33 23.92 11.57
CA ALA A 97 2.51 23.05 10.74
C ALA A 97 1.05 23.09 11.20
N MET A 98 0.11 23.19 10.23
CA MET A 98 -1.32 23.08 10.54
C MET A 98 -1.62 21.71 11.14
N GLN A 99 -2.33 21.71 12.26
CA GLN A 99 -2.80 20.48 12.90
C GLN A 99 -4.06 20.75 13.72
N GLY A 100 -4.81 19.72 13.96
CA GLY A 100 -6.00 19.81 14.78
C GLY A 100 -6.46 18.49 15.35
N ARG A 101 -7.13 18.60 16.46
CA ARG A 101 -7.87 17.53 17.12
C ARG A 101 -9.29 18.00 17.38
N MET A 102 -10.25 17.14 17.15
CA MET A 102 -11.67 17.40 17.38
C MET A 102 -12.31 16.16 18.01
N ASP A 103 -12.79 16.31 19.22
CA ASP A 103 -13.55 15.28 19.90
C ASP A 103 -15.05 15.54 19.69
N ILE A 104 -15.76 14.55 19.21
CA ILE A 104 -17.17 14.64 18.83
C ILE A 104 -17.96 13.47 19.44
N LEU A 105 -19.25 13.67 19.60
CA LEU A 105 -20.21 12.61 19.88
C LEU A 105 -21.06 12.39 18.62
N SER A 106 -21.03 11.20 18.06
CA SER A 106 -21.81 10.81 16.88
C SER A 106 -22.59 9.55 17.23
N ASP A 107 -23.91 9.61 17.15
CA ASP A 107 -24.82 8.49 17.48
C ASP A 107 -24.52 7.86 18.85
N GLY A 108 -24.25 8.68 19.86
CA GLY A 108 -23.90 8.23 21.20
C GLY A 108 -22.48 7.65 21.34
N ARG A 109 -21.65 7.69 20.27
CA ARG A 109 -20.27 7.21 20.29
C ARG A 109 -19.31 8.39 20.32
N ALA A 110 -18.39 8.37 21.29
CA ALA A 110 -17.35 9.39 21.37
C ALA A 110 -16.21 9.06 20.39
N LEU A 111 -15.96 9.97 19.46
CA LEU A 111 -14.96 9.85 18.42
C LEU A 111 -13.95 11.00 18.51
N THR A 112 -12.69 10.71 18.20
CA THR A 112 -11.61 11.69 18.08
C THR A 112 -11.12 11.73 16.65
N LEU A 113 -11.28 12.88 16.02
CA LEU A 113 -10.71 13.18 14.70
C LEU A 113 -9.40 13.93 14.89
N GLN A 114 -8.38 13.54 14.14
CA GLN A 114 -7.11 14.24 14.11
C GLN A 114 -6.70 14.48 12.66
N ARG A 115 -6.19 15.70 12.39
CA ARG A 115 -5.54 16.04 11.14
C ARG A 115 -4.22 16.74 11.41
N ASP A 116 -3.20 16.34 10.69
CA ASP A 116 -1.88 16.97 10.75
C ASP A 116 -1.27 17.16 9.35
N THR A 117 -0.21 17.94 9.29
CA THR A 117 0.52 18.27 8.08
C THR A 117 1.84 17.50 8.05
N ARG A 118 1.90 16.40 7.33
CA ARG A 118 3.16 15.67 7.08
C ARG A 118 3.91 16.20 5.86
N ARG A 119 3.21 16.77 4.89
CA ARG A 119 3.78 17.33 3.66
C ARG A 119 3.33 18.76 3.49
N ALA A 120 4.25 19.68 3.20
CA ALA A 120 3.95 21.11 3.04
C ALA A 120 2.95 21.39 1.91
N ASN A 121 2.91 20.57 0.86
CA ASN A 121 1.96 20.71 -0.25
C ASN A 121 0.57 20.13 0.04
N ALA A 122 0.41 19.41 1.13
CA ALA A 122 -0.86 18.81 1.57
C ALA A 122 -1.12 19.11 3.05
N PRO A 123 -1.37 20.36 3.44
CA PRO A 123 -1.67 20.72 4.82
C PRO A 123 -2.93 20.01 5.30
N MET A 124 -2.92 19.53 6.55
CA MET A 124 -3.99 18.73 7.17
C MET A 124 -4.41 17.48 6.35
N GLY A 125 -3.50 16.98 5.51
CA GLY A 125 -3.78 15.84 4.65
C GLY A 125 -3.67 14.47 5.36
N ASN A 126 -2.91 14.40 6.46
CA ASN A 126 -2.89 13.20 7.29
C ASN A 126 -4.12 13.21 8.21
N PHE A 127 -4.88 12.11 8.23
CA PHE A 127 -6.13 12.02 8.95
C PHE A 127 -6.22 10.72 9.71
N SER A 128 -6.77 10.78 10.92
CA SER A 128 -7.18 9.61 11.69
C SER A 128 -8.51 9.89 12.39
N CYS A 129 -9.35 8.87 12.47
CA CYS A 129 -10.58 8.86 13.25
C CYS A 129 -10.54 7.64 14.15
N THR A 130 -10.64 7.85 15.47
CA THR A 130 -10.55 6.80 16.49
C THR A 130 -11.65 6.93 17.50
N TYR A 131 -12.05 5.84 18.13
CA TYR A 131 -12.92 5.88 19.30
C TYR A 131 -12.18 6.55 20.47
N THR A 132 -12.82 7.56 21.07
CA THR A 132 -12.23 8.29 22.21
C THR A 132 -12.02 7.34 23.38
N GLY A 133 -10.82 7.33 23.97
CA GLY A 133 -10.47 6.49 25.12
C GLY A 133 -9.81 5.16 24.75
N THR A 134 -10.24 4.46 23.67
CA THR A 134 -9.61 3.21 23.24
C THR A 134 -8.53 3.41 22.19
N GLY A 135 -8.58 4.51 21.44
CA GLY A 135 -7.67 4.77 20.32
C GLY A 135 -7.85 3.82 19.12
N THR A 136 -8.87 2.97 19.14
CA THR A 136 -9.15 2.03 18.05
C THR A 136 -9.62 2.81 16.81
N PRO A 137 -9.07 2.56 15.62
CA PRO A 137 -9.51 3.22 14.40
C PRO A 137 -10.97 2.89 14.06
N VAL A 138 -11.71 3.89 13.57
CA VAL A 138 -13.07 3.71 13.09
C VAL A 138 -13.01 3.29 11.61
N GLU A 139 -13.57 2.13 11.30
CA GLU A 139 -13.61 1.63 9.93
C GLU A 139 -14.57 2.46 9.06
N GLY A 140 -14.21 2.62 7.79
CA GLY A 140 -15.05 3.31 6.80
C GLY A 140 -14.91 4.83 6.79
N ILE A 141 -14.36 5.48 7.81
CA ILE A 141 -14.12 6.93 7.85
C ILE A 141 -12.70 7.24 7.38
N THR A 142 -12.58 7.98 6.30
CA THR A 142 -11.31 8.36 5.67
C THR A 142 -11.16 9.87 5.59
N ALA A 143 -9.95 10.36 5.27
CA ALA A 143 -9.67 11.78 5.07
C ALA A 143 -10.60 12.48 4.06
N GLN A 144 -11.17 11.73 3.12
CA GLN A 144 -11.95 12.24 2.00
C GLN A 144 -13.45 12.19 2.23
N ASN A 145 -13.93 11.26 3.07
CA ASN A 145 -15.35 11.03 3.29
C ASN A 145 -15.82 11.36 4.72
N ALA A 146 -14.92 11.81 5.60
CA ALA A 146 -15.25 12.00 7.02
C ALA A 146 -16.46 12.92 7.23
N GLY A 147 -16.54 14.06 6.55
CA GLY A 147 -17.67 14.96 6.65
C GLY A 147 -18.97 14.35 6.13
N GLU A 148 -18.91 13.66 5.00
CA GLU A 148 -20.09 13.02 4.40
C GLU A 148 -20.58 11.83 5.24
N GLN A 149 -19.68 11.06 5.82
CA GLN A 149 -20.05 9.93 6.68
C GLN A 149 -20.64 10.37 8.03
N LEU A 150 -20.09 11.46 8.62
CA LEU A 150 -20.51 11.95 9.93
C LEU A 150 -21.74 12.85 9.87
N LEU A 151 -21.94 13.58 8.77
CA LEU A 151 -23.03 14.58 8.62
C LEU A 151 -24.09 14.17 7.59
N GLY A 152 -23.84 13.14 6.78
CA GLY A 152 -24.74 12.73 5.71
C GLY A 152 -24.80 13.70 4.52
N VAL A 153 -24.01 14.81 4.53
CA VAL A 153 -24.07 15.86 3.50
C VAL A 153 -22.67 16.20 2.96
N PRO A 154 -22.54 16.48 1.66
CA PRO A 154 -21.28 16.95 1.09
C PRO A 154 -20.95 18.38 1.56
N ARG A 155 -19.66 18.74 1.45
CA ARG A 155 -19.12 20.03 1.88
C ARG A 155 -19.94 21.23 1.36
N ASP A 156 -20.28 21.22 0.09
CA ASP A 156 -20.99 22.33 -0.56
C ASP A 156 -22.40 22.57 0.03
N VAL A 157 -23.10 21.49 0.37
CA VAL A 157 -24.39 21.55 1.04
C VAL A 157 -24.21 22.03 2.49
N TRP A 158 -23.24 21.50 3.22
CA TRP A 158 -22.99 21.87 4.61
C TRP A 158 -22.60 23.36 4.75
N GLU A 159 -21.71 23.88 3.89
CA GLU A 159 -21.30 25.28 3.90
C GLU A 159 -22.46 26.25 3.59
N ARG A 160 -23.52 25.79 2.92
CA ARG A 160 -24.69 26.61 2.54
C ARG A 160 -25.89 26.45 3.45
N SER A 161 -26.02 25.32 4.13
CA SER A 161 -27.17 25.02 4.98
C SER A 161 -26.88 25.12 6.47
N ALA A 162 -25.73 24.61 6.90
CA ALA A 162 -25.38 24.49 8.30
C ALA A 162 -24.32 25.48 8.77
N PHE A 163 -23.41 25.94 7.86
CA PHE A 163 -22.37 26.89 8.17
C PHE A 163 -22.67 28.28 7.57
N ILE A 164 -23.08 29.20 8.40
CA ILE A 164 -23.37 30.58 7.98
C ILE A 164 -22.17 31.46 8.28
N GLY A 165 -21.33 31.68 7.28
CA GLY A 165 -20.20 32.62 7.36
C GLY A 165 -20.66 34.10 7.31
N GLN A 166 -19.79 34.99 7.73
CA GLN A 166 -20.09 36.44 7.85
C GLN A 166 -20.59 37.12 6.55
N ASN A 167 -20.24 36.55 5.37
CA ASN A 167 -20.66 37.06 4.05
C ASN A 167 -21.55 36.07 3.28
N ALA A 168 -22.04 35.00 3.92
CA ALA A 168 -22.73 33.90 3.25
C ALA A 168 -24.26 34.09 3.19
N LEU A 169 -24.78 35.28 3.40
CA LEU A 169 -26.21 35.61 3.25
C LEU A 169 -26.69 35.60 1.78
N ALA A 170 -25.77 35.68 0.81
CA ALA A 170 -26.14 35.54 -0.60
C ALA A 170 -26.35 34.05 -0.92
N VAL A 171 -27.59 33.67 -1.14
CA VAL A 171 -27.96 32.33 -1.62
C VAL A 171 -27.41 32.18 -3.04
N SER A 172 -26.25 31.59 -3.21
CA SER A 172 -25.73 31.23 -4.53
C SER A 172 -26.28 29.87 -4.92
N GLN A 173 -26.72 29.73 -6.15
CA GLN A 173 -27.17 28.45 -6.71
C GLN A 173 -26.05 27.39 -6.66
N SER A 174 -26.39 26.23 -6.17
CA SER A 174 -25.53 25.06 -6.18
C SER A 174 -26.28 23.91 -6.87
N ALA A 175 -25.65 23.32 -7.87
CA ALA A 175 -26.24 22.20 -8.60
C ALA A 175 -26.55 21.00 -7.68
N GLU A 176 -25.79 20.84 -6.60
CA GLU A 176 -26.01 19.76 -5.62
C GLU A 176 -27.21 20.06 -4.72
N LEU A 177 -27.33 21.31 -4.25
CA LEU A 177 -28.49 21.75 -3.45
C LEU A 177 -29.79 21.70 -4.28
N GLU A 178 -29.75 22.18 -5.53
CA GLU A 178 -30.88 22.08 -6.45
C GLU A 178 -31.31 20.62 -6.72
N ARG A 179 -30.34 19.74 -6.86
CA ARG A 179 -30.59 18.30 -7.06
C ARG A 179 -31.28 17.69 -5.84
N ARG A 180 -30.82 17.97 -4.63
CA ARG A 180 -31.43 17.47 -3.39
C ARG A 180 -32.84 18.03 -3.19
N ILE A 181 -33.04 19.31 -3.42
CA ILE A 181 -34.38 19.93 -3.37
C ILE A 181 -35.29 19.28 -4.41
N SER A 182 -34.80 19.10 -5.65
CA SER A 182 -35.59 18.46 -6.72
C SER A 182 -35.92 17.01 -6.40
N SER A 183 -35.00 16.25 -5.79
CA SER A 183 -35.28 14.87 -5.38
C SER A 183 -36.32 14.81 -4.25
N LEU A 184 -36.23 15.66 -3.27
CA LEU A 184 -37.25 15.78 -2.19
C LEU A 184 -38.64 16.10 -2.74
N ILE A 185 -38.74 17.03 -3.72
CA ILE A 185 -40.00 17.41 -4.34
C ILE A 185 -40.57 16.27 -5.19
N THR A 186 -39.73 15.50 -5.87
CA THR A 186 -40.13 14.49 -6.86
C THR A 186 -40.42 13.14 -6.23
N THR A 187 -39.64 12.71 -5.26
CA THR A 187 -39.69 11.35 -4.69
C THR A 187 -40.09 11.33 -3.21
N GLY A 188 -40.05 12.49 -2.52
CA GLY A 188 -40.24 12.55 -1.07
C GLY A 188 -39.07 11.99 -0.26
N GLU A 189 -38.02 11.48 -0.94
CA GLU A 189 -36.81 10.92 -0.32
C GLU A 189 -35.58 11.66 -0.82
N GLU A 190 -34.73 12.10 0.09
CA GLU A 190 -33.50 12.85 -0.22
C GLU A 190 -32.46 12.01 -0.94
N ASP A 191 -32.43 10.72 -0.68
CA ASP A 191 -31.41 9.79 -1.22
C ASP A 191 -31.83 9.03 -2.48
N ALA A 192 -33.08 9.17 -2.95
CA ALA A 192 -33.63 8.42 -4.08
C ALA A 192 -33.33 9.05 -5.46
N SER A 193 -32.23 9.77 -5.62
CA SER A 193 -31.87 10.36 -6.91
C SER A 193 -31.32 9.30 -7.87
N PHE A 194 -32.07 9.01 -8.95
CA PHE A 194 -31.62 8.17 -10.07
C PHE A 194 -30.25 8.62 -10.60
N THR A 195 -30.00 9.93 -10.65
CA THR A 195 -28.73 10.51 -11.13
C THR A 195 -27.56 10.09 -10.27
N GLU A 196 -27.72 10.08 -8.94
CA GLU A 196 -26.65 9.68 -8.02
C GLU A 196 -26.35 8.18 -8.12
N SER A 197 -27.39 7.35 -8.15
CA SER A 197 -27.26 5.90 -8.37
C SER A 197 -26.57 5.60 -9.70
N TYR A 198 -26.95 6.30 -10.78
CA TYR A 198 -26.32 6.19 -12.08
C TYR A 198 -24.85 6.59 -12.08
N GLU A 199 -24.48 7.71 -11.46
CA GLU A 199 -23.07 8.16 -11.35
C GLU A 199 -22.24 7.22 -10.48
N ARG A 200 -22.80 6.67 -9.40
CA ARG A 200 -22.14 5.64 -8.59
C ARG A 200 -21.86 4.38 -9.41
N LEU A 201 -22.83 3.90 -10.16
CA LEU A 201 -22.67 2.74 -11.05
C LEU A 201 -21.65 3.01 -12.16
N LYS A 202 -21.69 4.17 -12.78
CA LYS A 202 -20.75 4.61 -13.82
C LYS A 202 -19.32 4.73 -13.26
N LYS A 203 -19.14 5.25 -12.05
CA LYS A 203 -17.86 5.31 -11.36
C LYS A 203 -17.32 3.91 -11.07
N GLN A 204 -18.16 2.99 -10.62
CA GLN A 204 -17.78 1.58 -10.43
C GLN A 204 -17.43 0.88 -11.72
N LEU A 205 -18.22 1.10 -12.78
CA LEU A 205 -17.94 0.57 -14.11
C LEU A 205 -16.58 1.06 -14.62
N ASN A 206 -16.31 2.38 -14.52
CA ASN A 206 -15.05 2.96 -14.92
C ASN A 206 -13.87 2.41 -14.10
N ARG A 207 -14.03 2.23 -12.79
CA ARG A 207 -12.99 1.63 -11.94
C ARG A 207 -12.65 0.21 -12.39
N ARG A 208 -13.63 -0.57 -12.86
CA ARG A 208 -13.41 -1.94 -13.31
C ARG A 208 -12.95 -2.03 -14.76
N LYS A 209 -13.52 -1.22 -15.66
CA LYS A 209 -13.38 -1.36 -17.11
C LYS A 209 -12.69 -0.19 -17.82
N HIS A 210 -12.02 0.71 -17.11
CA HIS A 210 -11.31 1.83 -17.75
C HIS A 210 -10.14 1.32 -18.61
N ASN A 211 -10.00 1.85 -19.83
CA ASN A 211 -9.16 1.34 -20.93
C ASN A 211 -7.75 0.84 -20.59
N LYS A 212 -7.01 1.51 -19.71
CA LYS A 212 -5.64 1.11 -19.33
C LYS A 212 -5.43 0.95 -17.82
N THR A 213 -6.25 1.60 -17.02
CA THR A 213 -6.10 1.72 -15.56
C THR A 213 -7.21 1.03 -14.77
N GLY A 214 -8.20 0.44 -15.46
CA GLY A 214 -9.24 -0.34 -14.85
C GLY A 214 -8.71 -1.66 -14.30
N GLN A 215 -9.40 -2.24 -13.32
CA GLN A 215 -9.01 -3.51 -12.70
C GLN A 215 -8.94 -4.65 -13.73
N ILE A 216 -9.90 -4.73 -14.67
CA ILE A 216 -9.95 -5.78 -15.70
C ILE A 216 -8.72 -5.73 -16.62
N PRO A 217 -8.38 -4.60 -17.28
CA PRO A 217 -7.21 -4.53 -18.15
C PRO A 217 -5.86 -4.72 -17.41
N VAL A 218 -5.81 -4.43 -16.11
CA VAL A 218 -4.62 -4.71 -15.29
C VAL A 218 -4.49 -6.21 -15.09
N LEU A 219 -5.56 -6.88 -14.63
CA LEU A 219 -5.56 -8.33 -14.41
C LEU A 219 -5.34 -9.11 -15.72
N GLU A 220 -5.89 -8.66 -16.85
CA GLU A 220 -5.63 -9.28 -18.16
C GLU A 220 -4.15 -9.22 -18.55
N ARG A 221 -3.47 -8.10 -18.27
CA ARG A 221 -2.01 -7.99 -18.48
C ARG A 221 -1.22 -8.90 -17.56
N ASP A 222 -1.61 -8.95 -16.27
CA ASP A 222 -0.94 -9.81 -15.29
C ASP A 222 -1.09 -11.28 -15.67
N ILE A 223 -2.29 -11.70 -16.12
CA ILE A 223 -2.54 -13.05 -16.64
C ILE A 223 -1.66 -13.33 -17.88
N ALA A 224 -1.59 -12.40 -18.82
CA ALA A 224 -0.75 -12.57 -20.02
C ALA A 224 0.73 -12.70 -19.65
N GLN A 225 1.22 -11.90 -18.70
CA GLN A 225 2.59 -11.97 -18.22
C GLN A 225 2.88 -13.29 -17.49
N LEU A 226 1.95 -13.77 -16.65
CA LEU A 226 2.09 -15.05 -15.98
C LEU A 226 2.10 -16.22 -16.98
N HIS A 227 1.26 -16.18 -18.02
CA HIS A 227 1.29 -17.17 -19.08
C HIS A 227 2.61 -17.20 -19.83
N GLN A 228 3.20 -16.04 -20.13
CA GLN A 228 4.51 -15.97 -20.74
C GLN A 228 5.58 -16.58 -19.83
N SER A 229 5.58 -16.24 -18.53
CA SER A 229 6.52 -16.81 -17.56
C SER A 229 6.39 -18.33 -17.43
N LEU A 230 5.16 -18.86 -17.50
CA LEU A 230 4.94 -20.32 -17.51
C LEU A 230 5.56 -20.98 -18.74
N GLN A 231 5.38 -20.39 -19.92
CA GLN A 231 5.99 -20.92 -21.15
C GLN A 231 7.52 -20.92 -21.08
N GLU A 232 8.11 -19.85 -20.51
CA GLU A 232 9.56 -19.76 -20.32
C GLU A 232 10.06 -20.84 -19.33
N LEU A 233 9.33 -21.10 -18.25
CA LEU A 233 9.65 -22.15 -17.27
C LEU A 233 9.54 -23.55 -17.89
N ASP A 234 8.48 -23.83 -18.66
CA ASP A 234 8.33 -25.11 -19.37
C ASP A 234 9.48 -25.36 -20.35
N ALA A 235 9.92 -24.33 -21.07
CA ALA A 235 11.06 -24.43 -21.97
C ALA A 235 12.38 -24.71 -21.23
N LEU A 236 12.59 -24.05 -20.08
CA LEU A 236 13.74 -24.30 -19.21
C LEU A 236 13.73 -25.71 -18.60
N GLU A 237 12.54 -26.19 -18.20
CA GLU A 237 12.41 -27.56 -17.70
C GLU A 237 12.77 -28.62 -18.76
N GLN A 238 12.33 -28.42 -20.01
CA GLN A 238 12.70 -29.28 -21.11
C GLN A 238 14.22 -29.27 -21.36
N GLN A 239 14.85 -28.10 -21.35
CA GLN A 239 16.31 -28.00 -21.48
C GLN A 239 17.05 -28.70 -20.33
N ALA A 240 16.58 -28.55 -19.11
CA ALA A 240 17.15 -29.20 -17.94
C ALA A 240 17.05 -30.72 -18.03
N ARG A 241 15.90 -31.26 -18.48
CA ARG A 241 15.73 -32.71 -18.73
C ARG A 241 16.68 -33.21 -19.79
N GLN A 242 16.81 -32.53 -20.92
CA GLN A 242 17.75 -32.91 -21.98
C GLN A 242 19.21 -32.92 -21.48
N ALA A 243 19.61 -31.87 -20.75
CA ALA A 243 20.94 -31.80 -20.16
C ALA A 243 21.18 -32.93 -19.16
N GLN A 244 20.19 -33.32 -18.37
CA GLN A 244 20.27 -34.41 -17.43
C GLN A 244 20.41 -35.78 -18.13
N GLU A 245 19.70 -35.99 -19.24
CA GLU A 245 19.85 -37.19 -20.08
C GLU A 245 21.24 -37.26 -20.70
N GLU A 246 21.78 -36.15 -21.23
CA GLU A 246 23.14 -36.06 -21.74
C GLU A 246 24.20 -36.39 -20.68
N VAL A 247 24.07 -35.85 -19.48
CA VAL A 247 24.97 -36.14 -18.35
C VAL A 247 24.92 -37.60 -18.00
N SER A 248 23.73 -38.21 -17.97
CA SER A 248 23.54 -39.62 -17.71
C SER A 248 24.24 -40.49 -18.79
N ALA A 249 24.03 -40.17 -20.05
CA ALA A 249 24.65 -40.90 -21.18
C ALA A 249 26.20 -40.77 -21.18
N LEU A 250 26.71 -39.54 -20.92
CA LEU A 250 28.15 -39.33 -20.79
C LEU A 250 28.75 -40.08 -19.60
N THR A 251 28.07 -40.13 -18.47
CA THR A 251 28.49 -40.86 -17.28
C THR A 251 28.61 -42.36 -17.60
N GLN A 252 27.60 -42.94 -18.23
CA GLN A 252 27.64 -44.33 -18.66
C GLN A 252 28.79 -44.60 -19.63
N ARG A 253 29.04 -43.69 -20.56
CA ARG A 253 30.14 -43.81 -21.50
C ARG A 253 31.50 -43.73 -20.82
N VAL A 254 31.67 -42.84 -19.85
CA VAL A 254 32.90 -42.74 -19.05
C VAL A 254 33.14 -44.01 -18.26
N ASP A 255 32.11 -44.58 -17.64
CA ASP A 255 32.25 -45.83 -16.88
C ASP A 255 32.55 -47.02 -17.79
N GLY A 256 31.94 -47.09 -18.95
CA GLY A 256 32.29 -48.08 -19.99
C GLY A 256 33.74 -48.00 -20.42
N LEU A 257 34.25 -46.78 -20.72
CA LEU A 257 35.64 -46.54 -21.08
C LEU A 257 36.62 -46.89 -19.95
N ARG A 258 36.27 -46.54 -18.69
CA ARG A 258 37.06 -46.93 -17.52
C ARG A 258 37.18 -48.45 -17.40
N HIS A 259 36.07 -49.19 -17.61
CA HIS A 259 36.08 -50.65 -17.58
C HIS A 259 36.95 -51.23 -18.68
N GLN A 260 36.85 -50.73 -19.91
CA GLN A 260 37.71 -51.16 -21.02
C GLN A 260 39.20 -50.86 -20.76
N ALA A 261 39.52 -49.68 -20.24
CA ALA A 261 40.88 -49.33 -19.87
C ALA A 261 41.44 -50.24 -18.77
N ALA A 262 40.63 -50.58 -17.76
CA ALA A 262 41.03 -51.54 -16.70
C ALA A 262 41.28 -52.97 -17.25
N GLN A 263 40.45 -53.40 -18.20
CA GLN A 263 40.65 -54.70 -18.88
C GLN A 263 41.94 -54.73 -19.68
N GLN A 264 42.18 -53.66 -20.49
CA GLN A 264 43.42 -53.57 -21.26
C GLN A 264 44.67 -53.54 -20.38
N GLN A 265 44.64 -52.77 -19.29
CA GLN A 265 45.72 -52.75 -18.31
C GLN A 265 45.98 -54.13 -17.67
N ALA A 266 44.89 -54.85 -17.33
CA ALA A 266 45.01 -56.18 -16.80
C ALA A 266 45.64 -57.19 -17.82
N GLN A 267 45.22 -57.07 -19.10
CA GLN A 267 45.82 -57.86 -20.18
C GLN A 267 47.33 -57.56 -20.37
N ILE A 268 47.70 -56.28 -20.46
CA ILE A 268 49.08 -55.88 -20.56
C ILE A 268 49.91 -56.37 -19.37
N ARG A 269 49.35 -56.32 -18.16
CA ARG A 269 50.00 -56.82 -16.96
C ARG A 269 50.21 -58.32 -17.03
N GLN A 270 49.21 -59.04 -17.47
CA GLN A 270 49.30 -60.51 -17.61
C GLN A 270 50.33 -60.90 -18.67
N GLU A 271 50.38 -60.20 -19.82
CA GLU A 271 51.37 -60.41 -20.84
C GLU A 271 52.81 -60.17 -20.32
N ARG A 272 52.98 -59.12 -19.53
CA ARG A 272 54.28 -58.84 -18.87
C ARG A 272 54.71 -59.96 -17.92
N ILE A 273 53.78 -60.46 -17.11
CA ILE A 273 54.03 -61.56 -16.20
C ILE A 273 54.41 -62.82 -16.99
N ASN A 274 53.65 -63.10 -18.04
CA ASN A 274 53.93 -64.26 -18.91
C ASN A 274 55.30 -64.12 -19.67
N ALA A 275 55.63 -62.93 -20.08
CA ALA A 275 56.96 -62.60 -20.70
C ALA A 275 58.09 -62.77 -19.70
N TRP A 276 57.90 -62.27 -18.46
CA TRP A 276 58.84 -62.46 -17.36
C TRP A 276 59.08 -63.93 -17.05
N HIS A 277 58.01 -64.75 -16.93
CA HIS A 277 58.11 -66.19 -16.68
C HIS A 277 58.85 -66.95 -17.81
N ARG A 278 58.62 -66.57 -19.06
CA ARG A 278 59.37 -67.15 -20.17
C ARG A 278 60.85 -66.81 -20.11
N ALA A 279 61.19 -65.51 -19.83
CA ALA A 279 62.56 -65.05 -19.69
C ALA A 279 63.25 -65.74 -18.48
N ALA A 280 62.57 -65.91 -17.37
CA ALA A 280 63.11 -66.62 -16.20
C ALA A 280 63.46 -68.11 -16.53
N ARG A 281 62.55 -68.84 -17.21
CA ARG A 281 62.81 -70.21 -17.65
C ARG A 281 63.99 -70.32 -18.59
N THR A 282 64.07 -69.35 -19.59
CA THR A 282 65.23 -69.39 -20.49
C THR A 282 66.54 -69.02 -19.78
N ALA A 283 66.51 -68.20 -18.76
CA ALA A 283 67.69 -67.92 -17.92
C ALA A 283 68.12 -69.12 -17.08
N GLU A 284 67.12 -69.83 -16.44
CA GLU A 284 67.38 -71.01 -15.69
C GLU A 284 67.97 -72.17 -16.57
N GLU A 285 67.41 -72.29 -17.81
CA GLU A 285 67.94 -73.28 -18.76
C GLU A 285 69.39 -72.92 -19.21
N ALA A 286 69.63 -71.62 -19.47
CA ALA A 286 70.96 -71.13 -19.80
C ALA A 286 71.95 -71.38 -18.63
N GLN A 287 71.50 -71.12 -17.39
CA GLN A 287 72.33 -71.39 -16.22
C GLN A 287 72.67 -72.85 -16.08
N ARG A 288 71.67 -73.75 -16.18
CA ARG A 288 71.87 -75.18 -16.16
C ARG A 288 72.88 -75.69 -17.24
N ARG A 289 72.76 -75.10 -18.48
CA ARG A 289 73.74 -75.44 -19.53
C ARG A 289 75.13 -74.96 -19.17
N ALA A 290 75.28 -73.75 -18.62
CA ALA A 290 76.55 -73.23 -18.16
C ALA A 290 77.14 -74.05 -17.03
N ASP A 291 76.32 -74.46 -16.07
CA ASP A 291 76.75 -75.38 -14.94
C ASP A 291 77.22 -76.74 -15.47
N ILE A 292 76.52 -77.32 -16.48
CA ILE A 292 76.97 -78.61 -17.12
C ILE A 292 78.28 -78.42 -17.84
N LEU A 293 78.46 -77.35 -18.60
CA LEU A 293 79.72 -77.05 -19.31
C LEU A 293 80.87 -76.76 -18.33
N ALA A 294 80.60 -76.03 -17.21
CA ALA A 294 81.59 -75.77 -16.16
C ALA A 294 82.04 -77.11 -15.48
N GLY A 295 81.06 -78.04 -15.21
CA GLY A 295 81.37 -79.34 -14.67
C GLY A 295 82.15 -80.28 -15.63
N ALA A 296 81.95 -80.10 -16.98
CA ALA A 296 82.68 -80.80 -18.00
C ALA A 296 84.10 -80.29 -18.24
N ALA A 297 84.36 -79.07 -17.79
CA ALA A 297 85.69 -78.44 -17.85
C ALA A 297 86.55 -78.63 -16.57
N ALA A 298 86.30 -79.71 -15.86
CA ALA A 298 87.14 -80.11 -14.72
C ALA A 298 88.59 -80.32 -15.21
N PRO A 299 89.59 -79.83 -14.52
CA PRO A 299 91.00 -79.91 -15.00
C PRO A 299 91.43 -81.37 -15.12
N LEU A 300 92.13 -81.64 -16.22
CA LEU A 300 92.82 -82.92 -16.38
C LEU A 300 93.80 -83.11 -15.23
N PRO A 301 93.93 -84.32 -14.67
CA PRO A 301 94.89 -84.58 -13.64
C PRO A 301 96.29 -84.29 -14.16
N ASP A 302 97.07 -83.45 -13.44
CA ASP A 302 98.50 -83.27 -13.70
C ASP A 302 99.16 -84.66 -13.51
N ASP A 303 99.61 -85.23 -14.61
CA ASP A 303 100.51 -86.33 -14.57
C ASP A 303 101.97 -85.86 -14.52
N ALA A 304 102.63 -86.11 -13.46
CA ALA A 304 104.03 -86.27 -13.10
C ALA A 304 105.09 -85.48 -13.77
#